data_5477d59e0feb105d2add7764507ea585
#
_entry.id   5477d59e0feb105d2add7764507ea585
#
_cell.length_a   1.000
_cell.length_b   1.000
_cell.length_c   1.000
_cell.angle_alpha   90.00
_cell.angle_beta   90.00
_cell.angle_gamma   90.00
#
_symmetry.space_group_name_H-M   'P 1'
#
loop_
_entity.id
_entity.type
_entity.pdbx_description
1 polymer ?
#
loop_
_entity_poly.entity_id
_entity_poly.type
_entity_poly.pdbx_seq_one_letter_code
_entity_poly.pdbx_strand_id
1 'polypeptide(L)'
;MAVGIFDSGLGGLTVLDAVIKRMPDVPFVYFGDNSHAPYGVRTADDIYDLTTRAVKCLWDNGCDLVILACNTASAAALRRMQESWLPPEKRVLGVFVPLIEALTERRWGDNSPPRQVAVKHVALFATPATVSSRAFQRELAFRAIGVDVEAQACGGVVDAIEEGDLILDAQTVFVAGDGGVDQSLVGRRIRVVRTLNLPTLVFGRLPN
;
A
#
# COMPACT_ATOMS: atom_id res chain seq x y z
N MET A 1 3.34 -0.66 -26.26
CA MET A 1 3.97 -0.30 -24.98
C MET A 1 3.41 -1.22 -23.91
N ALA A 2 4.25 -1.92 -23.16
CA ALA A 2 3.82 -2.79 -22.06
C ALA A 2 3.80 -1.98 -20.74
N VAL A 3 2.93 -2.38 -19.81
CA VAL A 3 2.89 -1.83 -18.45
C VAL A 3 3.58 -2.81 -17.51
N GLY A 4 4.59 -2.34 -16.78
CA GLY A 4 5.27 -3.11 -15.74
C GLY A 4 4.49 -3.11 -14.43
N ILE A 5 4.41 -4.26 -13.78
CA ILE A 5 3.84 -4.40 -12.43
C ILE A 5 4.93 -4.97 -11.54
N PHE A 6 5.26 -4.25 -10.48
CA PHE A 6 6.26 -4.68 -9.50
C PHE A 6 5.63 -4.99 -8.15
N ASP A 7 6.01 -6.10 -7.57
CA ASP A 7 5.73 -6.43 -6.17
C ASP A 7 6.95 -7.06 -5.50
N SER A 8 7.04 -6.98 -4.18
CA SER A 8 8.07 -7.64 -3.38
C SER A 8 7.88 -9.16 -3.25
N GLY A 9 6.75 -9.67 -3.71
CA GLY A 9 6.40 -11.08 -3.59
C GLY A 9 5.30 -11.48 -4.59
N LEU A 10 4.26 -12.14 -4.10
CA LEU A 10 3.14 -12.65 -4.89
C LEU A 10 1.85 -11.82 -4.73
N GLY A 11 1.78 -10.99 -3.70
CA GLY A 11 0.57 -10.21 -3.38
C GLY A 11 0.12 -9.28 -4.51
N GLY A 12 1.06 -8.73 -5.26
CA GLY A 12 0.80 -7.87 -6.40
C GLY A 12 0.11 -8.53 -7.59
N LEU A 13 0.04 -9.87 -7.63
CA LEU A 13 -0.73 -10.60 -8.66
C LEU A 13 -2.22 -10.25 -8.63
N THR A 14 -2.73 -9.84 -7.50
CA THR A 14 -4.12 -9.41 -7.36
C THR A 14 -4.37 -8.02 -7.92
N VAL A 15 -3.38 -7.14 -7.77
CA VAL A 15 -3.38 -5.85 -8.46
C VAL A 15 -3.31 -6.10 -9.97
N LEU A 16 -2.42 -6.97 -10.41
CA LEU A 16 -2.30 -7.34 -11.82
C LEU A 16 -3.64 -7.88 -12.38
N ASP A 17 -4.30 -8.81 -11.69
CA ASP A 17 -5.60 -9.35 -12.10
C ASP A 17 -6.67 -8.26 -12.25
N ALA A 18 -6.74 -7.33 -11.29
CA ALA A 18 -7.66 -6.21 -11.33
C ALA A 18 -7.39 -5.26 -12.52
N VAL A 19 -6.12 -5.02 -12.83
CA VAL A 19 -5.71 -4.14 -13.92
C VAL A 19 -5.95 -4.80 -15.27
N ILE A 20 -5.63 -6.09 -15.45
CA ILE A 20 -5.92 -6.84 -16.67
C ILE A 20 -7.42 -6.82 -17.00
N LYS A 21 -8.28 -7.02 -16.01
CA LYS A 21 -9.74 -6.97 -16.20
C LYS A 21 -10.23 -5.62 -16.70
N ARG A 22 -9.53 -4.54 -16.36
CA ARG A 22 -9.88 -3.18 -16.80
C ARG A 22 -9.25 -2.79 -18.12
N MET A 23 -8.12 -3.38 -18.46
CA MET A 23 -7.33 -3.07 -19.65
C MET A 23 -6.86 -4.36 -20.34
N PRO A 24 -7.79 -5.17 -20.89
CA PRO A 24 -7.48 -6.51 -21.39
C PRO A 24 -6.56 -6.48 -22.63
N ASP A 25 -6.54 -5.38 -23.38
CA ASP A 25 -5.75 -5.23 -24.61
C ASP A 25 -4.32 -4.70 -24.37
N VAL A 26 -3.98 -4.41 -23.11
CA VAL A 26 -2.66 -3.89 -22.74
C VAL A 26 -1.77 -5.05 -22.34
N PRO A 27 -0.57 -5.19 -22.93
CA PRO A 27 0.41 -6.17 -22.46
C PRO A 27 1.01 -5.77 -21.12
N PHE A 28 1.16 -6.73 -20.21
CA PHE A 28 1.76 -6.53 -18.90
C PHE A 28 2.99 -7.39 -18.71
N VAL A 29 3.97 -6.85 -17.96
CA VAL A 29 5.13 -7.59 -17.45
C VAL A 29 5.11 -7.52 -15.95
N TYR A 30 5.05 -8.68 -15.27
CA TYR A 30 5.10 -8.76 -13.82
C TYR A 30 6.49 -9.11 -13.33
N PHE A 31 6.95 -8.40 -12.30
CA PHE A 31 8.17 -8.69 -11.58
C PHE A 31 7.87 -8.84 -10.09
N GLY A 32 7.99 -10.07 -9.58
CA GLY A 32 7.87 -10.38 -8.15
C GLY A 32 9.24 -10.68 -7.55
N ASP A 33 9.70 -9.87 -6.61
CA ASP A 33 11.02 -10.02 -5.97
C ASP A 33 10.98 -10.94 -4.75
N ASN A 34 10.55 -12.18 -4.95
CA ASN A 34 10.44 -13.18 -3.88
C ASN A 34 11.79 -13.49 -3.22
N SER A 35 12.90 -13.31 -3.95
CA SER A 35 14.23 -13.62 -3.42
C SER A 35 14.68 -12.68 -2.30
N HIS A 36 14.12 -11.48 -2.27
CA HIS A 36 14.42 -10.46 -1.25
C HIS A 36 13.24 -10.17 -0.31
N ALA A 37 12.14 -10.90 -0.44
CA ALA A 37 11.02 -10.83 0.50
C ALA A 37 11.48 -11.26 1.92
N PRO A 38 10.83 -10.74 2.98
CA PRO A 38 9.82 -9.69 3.02
C PRO A 38 10.44 -8.28 3.01
N TYR A 39 9.82 -7.33 2.29
CA TYR A 39 10.27 -5.92 2.30
C TYR A 39 9.87 -5.18 3.58
N GLY A 40 8.83 -5.63 4.24
CA GLY A 40 8.20 -4.93 5.35
C GLY A 40 9.08 -4.69 6.59
N VAL A 41 10.18 -5.43 6.72
CA VAL A 41 11.15 -5.34 7.82
C VAL A 41 12.49 -4.74 7.42
N ARG A 42 12.62 -4.35 6.13
CA ARG A 42 13.87 -3.77 5.59
C ARG A 42 13.97 -2.28 5.87
N THR A 43 15.19 -1.75 5.76
CA THR A 43 15.44 -0.30 5.83
C THR A 43 14.86 0.40 4.59
N ALA A 44 14.60 1.70 4.72
CA ALA A 44 14.11 2.50 3.58
C ALA A 44 15.10 2.52 2.41
N ASP A 45 16.41 2.53 2.70
CA ASP A 45 17.44 2.50 1.66
C ASP A 45 17.49 1.14 0.96
N ASP A 46 17.41 0.02 1.68
CA ASP A 46 17.33 -1.31 1.07
C ASP A 46 16.11 -1.43 0.15
N ILE A 47 14.92 -0.97 0.64
CA ILE A 47 13.70 -1.00 -0.15
C ILE A 47 13.84 -0.14 -1.40
N TYR A 48 14.45 1.03 -1.29
CA TYR A 48 14.71 1.92 -2.41
C TYR A 48 15.61 1.26 -3.46
N ASP A 49 16.72 0.68 -3.03
CA ASP A 49 17.70 0.04 -3.92
C ASP A 49 17.12 -1.20 -4.62
N LEU A 50 16.37 -2.02 -3.90
CA LEU A 50 15.68 -3.18 -4.47
C LEU A 50 14.59 -2.74 -5.47
N THR A 51 13.79 -1.73 -5.11
CA THR A 51 12.72 -1.24 -5.97
C THR A 51 13.27 -0.60 -7.24
N THR A 52 14.32 0.21 -7.16
CA THR A 52 14.94 0.84 -8.35
C THR A 52 15.54 -0.19 -9.29
N ARG A 53 16.18 -1.25 -8.77
CA ARG A 53 16.67 -2.36 -9.58
C ARG A 53 15.56 -3.10 -10.31
N ALA A 54 14.47 -3.39 -9.62
CA ALA A 54 13.32 -4.07 -10.20
C ALA A 54 12.63 -3.20 -11.28
N VAL A 55 12.44 -1.91 -11.02
CA VAL A 55 11.87 -0.97 -12.00
C VAL A 55 12.76 -0.86 -13.22
N LYS A 56 14.08 -0.81 -13.06
CA LYS A 56 15.03 -0.81 -14.17
C LYS A 56 14.92 -2.09 -15.01
N CYS A 57 14.79 -3.24 -14.36
CA CYS A 57 14.56 -4.51 -15.06
C CYS A 57 13.27 -4.47 -15.89
N LEU A 58 12.18 -3.89 -15.38
CA LEU A 58 10.94 -3.71 -16.13
C LEU A 58 11.11 -2.75 -17.33
N TRP A 59 11.88 -1.68 -17.19
CA TRP A 59 12.23 -0.79 -18.30
C TRP A 59 13.02 -1.50 -19.40
N ASP A 60 14.00 -2.32 -19.00
CA ASP A 60 14.80 -3.11 -19.92
C ASP A 60 13.94 -4.16 -20.69
N ASN A 61 12.77 -4.50 -20.13
CA ASN A 61 11.75 -5.33 -20.78
C ASN A 61 10.66 -4.53 -21.52
N GLY A 62 10.93 -3.26 -21.86
CA GLY A 62 10.07 -2.44 -22.71
C GLY A 62 8.87 -1.79 -22.02
N CYS A 63 8.90 -1.69 -20.68
CA CYS A 63 7.87 -1.02 -19.92
C CYS A 63 8.25 0.45 -19.68
N ASP A 64 7.48 1.42 -20.20
CA ASP A 64 7.70 2.84 -19.90
C ASP A 64 6.90 3.32 -18.70
N LEU A 65 5.81 2.64 -18.40
CA LEU A 65 5.00 2.81 -17.20
C LEU A 65 5.18 1.59 -16.29
N VAL A 66 5.52 1.83 -15.03
CA VAL A 66 5.58 0.80 -13.99
C VAL A 66 4.63 1.14 -12.84
N ILE A 67 3.86 0.17 -12.39
CA ILE A 67 3.00 0.26 -11.21
C ILE A 67 3.66 -0.53 -10.07
N LEU A 68 3.96 0.15 -8.98
CA LEU A 68 4.39 -0.49 -7.74
C LEU A 68 3.15 -1.05 -7.03
N ALA A 69 2.89 -2.33 -7.22
CA ALA A 69 1.79 -3.04 -6.57
C ALA A 69 2.09 -3.32 -5.08
N CYS A 70 3.37 -3.27 -4.69
CA CYS A 70 3.81 -3.37 -3.31
C CYS A 70 3.52 -2.07 -2.54
N ASN A 71 2.68 -2.13 -1.49
CA ASN A 71 2.42 -0.98 -0.63
C ASN A 71 3.68 -0.51 0.10
N THR A 72 4.49 -1.43 0.58
CA THR A 72 5.75 -1.12 1.28
C THR A 72 6.72 -0.36 0.38
N ALA A 73 6.93 -0.82 -0.85
CA ALA A 73 7.77 -0.13 -1.83
C ALA A 73 7.17 1.22 -2.24
N SER A 74 5.85 1.29 -2.46
CA SER A 74 5.14 2.55 -2.74
C SER A 74 5.32 3.57 -1.63
N ALA A 75 5.24 3.15 -0.36
CA ALA A 75 5.38 4.04 0.78
C ALA A 75 6.82 4.51 1.02
N ALA A 76 7.81 3.61 0.86
CA ALA A 76 9.19 3.87 1.23
C ALA A 76 10.05 4.42 0.07
N ALA A 77 9.78 4.01 -1.18
CA ALA A 77 10.67 4.31 -2.30
C ALA A 77 10.10 5.30 -3.33
N LEU A 78 8.79 5.26 -3.61
CA LEU A 78 8.20 5.93 -4.77
C LEU A 78 8.50 7.43 -4.82
N ARG A 79 8.31 8.13 -3.72
CA ARG A 79 8.51 9.59 -3.68
C ARG A 79 9.95 9.97 -4.00
N ARG A 80 10.93 9.29 -3.38
CA ARG A 80 12.35 9.51 -3.63
C ARG A 80 12.70 9.21 -5.09
N MET A 81 12.12 8.16 -5.68
CA MET A 81 12.30 7.84 -7.11
C MET A 81 11.79 8.98 -8.00
N GLN A 82 10.59 9.50 -7.72
CA GLN A 82 9.98 10.58 -8.51
C GLN A 82 10.72 11.91 -8.39
N GLU A 83 11.30 12.20 -7.22
CA GLU A 83 12.01 13.46 -6.95
C GLU A 83 13.43 13.50 -7.53
N SER A 84 14.12 12.35 -7.61
CA SER A 84 15.57 12.38 -7.87
C SER A 84 16.13 11.34 -8.83
N TRP A 85 15.34 10.35 -9.23
CA TRP A 85 15.87 9.22 -10.00
C TRP A 85 15.15 8.97 -11.33
N LEU A 86 13.87 9.34 -11.42
CA LEU A 86 13.01 9.01 -12.55
C LEU A 86 13.36 9.85 -13.78
N PRO A 87 13.70 9.24 -14.94
CA PRO A 87 13.87 9.97 -16.19
C PRO A 87 12.54 10.59 -16.66
N PRO A 88 12.59 11.73 -17.38
CA PRO A 88 11.37 12.44 -17.81
C PRO A 88 10.40 11.63 -18.67
N GLU A 89 10.90 10.68 -19.43
CA GLU A 89 10.12 9.83 -20.33
C GLU A 89 9.53 8.59 -19.62
N LYS A 90 9.98 8.28 -18.43
CA LYS A 90 9.51 7.12 -17.65
C LYS A 90 8.46 7.54 -16.60
N ARG A 91 7.60 6.62 -16.27
CA ARG A 91 6.56 6.82 -15.24
C ARG A 91 6.54 5.67 -14.26
N VAL A 92 6.49 6.02 -12.98
CA VAL A 92 6.26 5.05 -11.88
C VAL A 92 5.10 5.55 -11.04
N LEU A 93 4.11 4.71 -10.87
CA LEU A 93 2.93 4.96 -10.03
C LEU A 93 2.91 3.95 -8.88
N GLY A 94 2.25 4.28 -7.79
CA GLY A 94 2.06 3.38 -6.66
C GLY A 94 0.59 3.18 -6.35
N VAL A 95 0.26 2.03 -5.78
CA VAL A 95 -1.12 1.70 -5.38
C VAL A 95 -1.57 2.42 -4.11
N PHE A 96 -0.67 3.12 -3.45
CA PHE A 96 -0.91 3.79 -2.17
C PHE A 96 -1.78 5.06 -2.31
N VAL A 97 -1.49 5.88 -3.30
CA VAL A 97 -2.20 7.14 -3.55
C VAL A 97 -3.66 6.92 -3.92
N PRO A 98 -4.04 5.98 -4.82
CA PRO A 98 -5.43 5.70 -5.14
C PRO A 98 -6.29 5.32 -3.92
N LEU A 99 -5.71 4.62 -2.93
CA LEU A 99 -6.40 4.33 -1.68
C LEU A 99 -6.76 5.61 -0.91
N ILE A 100 -5.82 6.56 -0.82
CA ILE A 100 -6.05 7.83 -0.12
C ILE A 100 -7.02 8.71 -0.89
N GLU A 101 -6.96 8.70 -2.22
CA GLU A 101 -7.94 9.39 -3.08
C GLU A 101 -9.35 8.86 -2.85
N ALA A 102 -9.52 7.54 -2.74
CA ALA A 102 -10.81 6.94 -2.42
C ALA A 102 -11.31 7.34 -1.02
N LEU A 103 -10.44 7.34 0.00
CA LEU A 103 -10.78 7.75 1.37
C LEU A 103 -11.18 9.24 1.46
N THR A 104 -10.59 10.08 0.63
CA THR A 104 -10.81 11.53 0.65
C THR A 104 -11.79 12.00 -0.41
N GLU A 105 -12.40 11.06 -1.16
CA GLU A 105 -13.32 11.33 -2.26
C GLU A 105 -12.72 12.31 -3.29
N ARG A 106 -11.43 12.17 -3.54
CA ARG A 106 -10.72 12.95 -4.55
C ARG A 106 -10.53 12.15 -5.83
N ARG A 107 -10.56 12.86 -6.93
CA ARG A 107 -10.20 12.29 -8.23
C ARG A 107 -8.70 12.36 -8.44
N TRP A 108 -8.17 11.44 -9.21
CA TRP A 108 -6.79 11.47 -9.65
C TRP A 108 -6.45 12.81 -10.33
N GLY A 109 -5.32 13.39 -9.94
CA GLY A 109 -4.87 14.70 -10.48
C GLY A 109 -5.56 15.92 -9.85
N ASP A 110 -6.41 15.75 -8.83
CA ASP A 110 -6.99 16.87 -8.09
C ASP A 110 -5.94 17.50 -7.17
N ASN A 111 -5.38 18.63 -7.60
CA ASN A 111 -4.38 19.42 -6.88
C ASN A 111 -4.99 20.55 -6.03
N SER A 112 -6.31 20.52 -5.78
CA SER A 112 -6.96 21.52 -4.94
C SER A 112 -6.43 21.45 -3.48
N PRO A 113 -6.51 22.55 -2.72
CA PRO A 113 -6.05 22.57 -1.32
C PRO A 113 -6.73 21.48 -0.47
N PRO A 114 -6.12 21.05 0.64
CA PRO A 114 -6.73 20.11 1.57
C PRO A 114 -8.10 20.60 2.04
N ARG A 115 -9.06 19.70 2.14
CA ARG A 115 -10.43 20.01 2.58
C ARG A 115 -10.90 19.05 3.67
N GLN A 116 -11.96 19.42 4.37
CA GLN A 116 -12.64 18.49 5.27
C GLN A 116 -13.30 17.37 4.45
N VAL A 117 -13.20 16.16 4.96
CA VAL A 117 -13.77 14.94 4.37
C VAL A 117 -14.68 14.23 5.39
N ALA A 118 -15.48 13.29 4.93
CA ALA A 118 -16.38 12.53 5.80
C ALA A 118 -15.61 11.66 6.81
N VAL A 119 -14.51 11.08 6.39
CA VAL A 119 -13.65 10.26 7.25
C VAL A 119 -12.93 11.15 8.26
N LYS A 120 -13.02 10.80 9.56
CA LYS A 120 -12.37 11.54 10.66
C LYS A 120 -11.26 10.75 11.32
N HIS A 121 -11.39 9.42 11.37
CA HIS A 121 -10.43 8.53 12.02
C HIS A 121 -10.09 7.39 11.08
N VAL A 122 -8.82 7.07 10.96
CA VAL A 122 -8.28 5.98 10.15
C VAL A 122 -7.35 5.14 11.02
N ALA A 123 -7.65 3.85 11.14
CA ALA A 123 -6.71 2.88 11.67
C ALA A 123 -5.92 2.26 10.50
N LEU A 124 -4.60 2.43 10.52
CA LEU A 124 -3.68 1.91 9.51
C LEU A 124 -2.91 0.73 10.06
N PHE A 125 -3.22 -0.47 9.60
CA PHE A 125 -2.43 -1.67 9.87
C PHE A 125 -1.52 -1.94 8.67
N ALA A 126 -0.22 -1.91 8.88
CA ALA A 126 0.73 -2.04 7.80
C ALA A 126 2.06 -2.65 8.27
N THR A 127 2.95 -2.96 7.33
CA THR A 127 4.29 -3.42 7.66
C THR A 127 5.08 -2.35 8.43
N PRO A 128 6.06 -2.75 9.26
CA PRO A 128 6.92 -1.81 9.99
C PRO A 128 7.52 -0.72 9.09
N ALA A 129 8.01 -1.07 7.91
CA ALA A 129 8.58 -0.11 6.97
C ALA A 129 7.53 0.89 6.45
N THR A 130 6.30 0.44 6.16
CA THR A 130 5.21 1.33 5.74
C THR A 130 4.85 2.32 6.84
N VAL A 131 4.69 1.86 8.07
CA VAL A 131 4.37 2.72 9.23
C VAL A 131 5.49 3.73 9.48
N SER A 132 6.74 3.27 9.51
CA SER A 132 7.91 4.13 9.73
C SER A 132 8.08 5.20 8.65
N SER A 133 7.68 4.93 7.42
CA SER A 133 7.77 5.88 6.32
C SER A 133 6.89 7.12 6.51
N ARG A 134 5.81 7.01 7.26
CA ARG A 134 4.74 8.00 7.42
C ARG A 134 4.15 8.51 6.10
N ALA A 135 4.30 7.74 5.03
CA ALA A 135 3.83 8.13 3.71
C ALA A 135 2.30 8.32 3.68
N PHE A 136 1.57 7.45 4.39
CA PHE A 136 0.11 7.55 4.47
C PHE A 136 -0.34 8.89 5.07
N GLN A 137 0.22 9.26 6.20
CA GLN A 137 -0.12 10.51 6.88
C GLN A 137 0.23 11.72 6.02
N ARG A 138 1.41 11.70 5.37
CA ARG A 138 1.82 12.79 4.47
C ARG A 138 0.88 12.94 3.28
N GLU A 139 0.58 11.85 2.59
CA GLU A 139 -0.31 11.87 1.41
C GLU A 139 -1.74 12.27 1.78
N LEU A 140 -2.21 11.85 2.96
CA LEU A 140 -3.51 12.23 3.48
C LEU A 140 -3.56 13.73 3.79
N ALA A 141 -2.52 14.27 4.44
CA ALA A 141 -2.45 15.69 4.79
C ALA A 141 -2.45 16.62 3.58
N PHE A 142 -1.96 16.18 2.42
CA PHE A 142 -2.09 16.94 1.18
C PHE A 142 -3.52 17.02 0.64
N ARG A 143 -4.42 16.15 1.11
CA ARG A 143 -5.77 16.00 0.55
C ARG A 143 -6.88 16.30 1.53
N ALA A 144 -6.65 16.09 2.82
CA ALA A 144 -7.68 16.18 3.84
C ALA A 144 -7.21 16.93 5.09
N ILE A 145 -8.17 17.57 5.77
CA ILE A 145 -7.98 18.27 7.04
C ILE A 145 -8.81 17.57 8.11
N GLY A 146 -8.26 17.45 9.32
CA GLY A 146 -8.98 16.93 10.48
C GLY A 146 -9.26 15.44 10.40
N VAL A 147 -8.31 14.68 9.84
CA VAL A 147 -8.32 13.22 9.84
C VAL A 147 -7.19 12.73 10.73
N ASP A 148 -7.55 12.05 11.79
CA ASP A 148 -6.59 11.38 12.67
C ASP A 148 -6.22 10.01 12.10
N VAL A 149 -4.93 9.67 12.14
CA VAL A 149 -4.42 8.38 11.67
C VAL A 149 -3.67 7.70 12.81
N GLU A 150 -4.24 6.61 13.29
CA GLU A 150 -3.53 5.67 14.14
C GLU A 150 -2.88 4.59 13.29
N ALA A 151 -1.56 4.48 13.37
CA ALA A 151 -0.80 3.54 12.57
C ALA A 151 -0.15 2.47 13.46
N GLN A 152 -0.52 1.21 13.21
CA GLN A 152 0.01 0.05 13.90
C GLN A 152 0.88 -0.77 12.96
N ALA A 153 2.13 -0.99 13.36
CA ALA A 153 3.01 -1.92 12.66
C ALA A 153 2.62 -3.36 13.01
N CYS A 154 2.28 -4.13 11.98
CA CYS A 154 1.87 -5.52 12.10
C CYS A 154 2.95 -6.42 11.47
N GLY A 155 3.98 -6.75 12.25
CA GLY A 155 4.96 -7.78 11.89
C GLY A 155 4.30 -9.15 11.89
N GLY A 156 4.66 -10.01 10.92
CA GLY A 156 4.15 -11.39 10.83
C GLY A 156 2.77 -11.54 10.14
N VAL A 157 2.02 -10.46 9.92
CA VAL A 157 0.73 -10.56 9.21
C VAL A 157 0.91 -11.00 7.76
N VAL A 158 1.96 -10.52 7.10
CA VAL A 158 2.28 -10.93 5.71
C VAL A 158 2.62 -12.41 5.68
N ASP A 159 3.48 -12.85 6.60
CA ASP A 159 3.91 -14.24 6.70
C ASP A 159 2.71 -15.16 6.96
N ALA A 160 1.84 -14.81 7.91
CA ALA A 160 0.62 -15.56 8.22
C ALA A 160 -0.35 -15.64 7.00
N ILE A 161 -0.45 -14.58 6.21
CA ILE A 161 -1.26 -14.59 4.99
C ILE A 161 -0.64 -15.52 3.93
N GLU A 162 0.67 -15.48 3.75
CA GLU A 162 1.38 -16.31 2.77
C GLU A 162 1.37 -17.79 3.16
N GLU A 163 1.46 -18.10 4.46
CA GLU A 163 1.35 -19.45 5.01
C GLU A 163 -0.10 -19.99 4.98
N GLY A 164 -1.06 -19.14 4.69
CA GLY A 164 -2.47 -19.51 4.63
C GLY A 164 -3.20 -19.50 5.97
N ASP A 165 -2.58 -18.95 6.99
CA ASP A 165 -3.19 -18.70 8.29
C ASP A 165 -4.27 -17.62 8.16
N LEU A 166 -5.52 -18.06 8.22
CA LEU A 166 -6.69 -17.17 8.08
C LEU A 166 -7.20 -16.62 9.42
N ILE A 167 -6.56 -17.00 10.53
CA ILE A 167 -6.99 -16.62 11.89
C ILE A 167 -5.81 -15.96 12.59
N LEU A 168 -5.83 -14.64 12.66
CA LEU A 168 -4.96 -13.89 13.53
C LEU A 168 -5.56 -13.91 14.94
N ASP A 169 -4.78 -14.30 15.94
CA ASP A 169 -5.20 -14.14 17.32
C ASP A 169 -5.38 -12.65 17.63
N ALA A 170 -6.54 -12.29 18.17
CA ALA A 170 -6.91 -10.90 18.46
C ALA A 170 -5.98 -10.18 19.45
N GLN A 171 -5.04 -10.88 20.06
CA GLN A 171 -3.98 -10.28 20.88
C GLN A 171 -2.97 -9.47 20.05
N THR A 172 -2.93 -9.67 18.74
CA THR A 172 -1.99 -9.01 17.83
C THR A 172 -2.60 -7.81 17.09
N VAL A 173 -3.91 -7.63 17.15
CA VAL A 173 -4.62 -6.56 16.42
C VAL A 173 -5.27 -5.61 17.43
N PHE A 174 -4.71 -4.41 17.55
CA PHE A 174 -5.33 -3.33 18.31
C PHE A 174 -6.21 -2.50 17.37
N VAL A 175 -7.49 -2.42 17.68
CA VAL A 175 -8.40 -1.46 17.03
C VAL A 175 -8.61 -0.32 18.01
N ALA A 176 -8.14 0.86 17.65
CA ALA A 176 -8.39 2.05 18.43
C ALA A 176 -9.72 2.68 17.98
N GLY A 177 -10.61 2.85 18.92
CA GLY A 177 -11.84 3.64 18.77
C GLY A 177 -11.69 5.02 19.42
N ASP A 178 -12.69 5.88 19.28
CA ASP A 178 -12.75 7.24 19.83
C ASP A 178 -12.41 7.28 21.33
N GLY A 179 -11.17 7.55 21.67
CA GLY A 179 -10.74 7.76 23.06
C GLY A 179 -10.12 6.56 23.79
N GLY A 180 -9.74 5.50 23.09
CA GLY A 180 -9.04 4.37 23.69
C GLY A 180 -9.22 3.07 22.92
N VAL A 181 -8.48 2.04 23.34
CA VAL A 181 -8.64 0.67 22.84
C VAL A 181 -10.06 0.22 23.14
N ASP A 182 -10.84 -0.10 22.10
CA ASP A 182 -12.16 -0.70 22.28
C ASP A 182 -11.99 -2.11 22.86
N GLN A 183 -12.15 -2.22 24.16
CA GLN A 183 -12.05 -3.47 24.91
C GLN A 183 -13.06 -4.54 24.42
N SER A 184 -14.10 -4.15 23.69
CA SER A 184 -15.07 -5.09 23.13
C SER A 184 -14.50 -5.97 22.02
N LEU A 185 -13.35 -5.58 21.46
CA LEU A 185 -12.65 -6.33 20.42
C LEU A 185 -11.51 -7.20 20.95
N VAL A 186 -11.14 -7.02 22.22
CA VAL A 186 -10.14 -7.87 22.87
C VAL A 186 -10.72 -9.29 22.98
N GLY A 187 -10.03 -10.27 22.42
CA GLY A 187 -10.45 -11.68 22.44
C GLY A 187 -11.42 -12.08 21.31
N ARG A 188 -11.78 -11.18 20.37
CA ARG A 188 -12.54 -11.56 19.17
C ARG A 188 -11.61 -12.11 18.10
N ARG A 189 -11.95 -13.27 17.56
CA ARG A 189 -11.27 -13.82 16.37
C ARG A 189 -11.62 -12.96 15.16
N ILE A 190 -10.65 -12.26 14.61
CA ILE A 190 -10.80 -11.51 13.37
C ILE A 190 -10.55 -12.49 12.23
N ARG A 191 -11.61 -12.80 11.46
CA ARG A 191 -11.44 -13.57 10.24
C ARG A 191 -10.91 -12.64 9.16
N VAL A 192 -9.65 -12.80 8.79
CA VAL A 192 -9.10 -12.17 7.58
C VAL A 192 -9.74 -12.86 6.38
N VAL A 193 -10.67 -12.19 5.72
CA VAL A 193 -11.28 -12.72 4.49
C VAL A 193 -10.28 -12.48 3.36
N ARG A 194 -9.84 -13.54 2.72
CA ARG A 194 -8.86 -13.60 1.61
C ARG A 194 -9.28 -12.82 0.35
N THR A 195 -10.32 -12.01 0.41
CA THR A 195 -10.91 -11.35 -0.76
C THR A 195 -10.34 -9.99 -1.10
N LEU A 196 -9.47 -9.43 -0.28
CA LEU A 196 -8.81 -8.16 -0.60
C LEU A 196 -7.33 -8.25 -0.24
N ASN A 197 -6.51 -8.51 -1.22
CA ASN A 197 -5.07 -8.42 -1.14
C ASN A 197 -4.61 -6.99 -0.95
N LEU A 198 -4.82 -6.50 0.24
CA LEU A 198 -4.18 -5.27 0.69
C LEU A 198 -3.28 -5.66 1.86
N PRO A 199 -1.96 -5.57 1.72
CA PRO A 199 -1.06 -5.60 2.88
C PRO A 199 -1.26 -4.37 3.76
N THR A 200 -2.35 -3.64 3.53
CA THR A 200 -2.80 -2.48 4.29
C THR A 200 -4.32 -2.60 4.42
N LEU A 201 -4.77 -2.90 5.64
CA LEU A 201 -6.19 -2.84 5.98
C LEU A 201 -6.47 -1.45 6.52
N VAL A 202 -7.37 -0.73 5.86
CA VAL A 202 -7.85 0.57 6.33
C VAL A 202 -9.30 0.39 6.75
N PHE A 203 -9.57 0.57 8.03
CA PHE A 203 -10.92 0.57 8.57
C PHE A 203 -11.36 2.03 8.81
N GLY A 204 -12.36 2.47 8.06
CA GLY A 204 -13.09 3.68 8.37
C GLY A 204 -14.43 3.31 9.03
N ARG A 205 -14.88 4.08 10.01
CA ARG A 205 -16.24 3.94 10.54
C ARG A 205 -17.20 4.36 9.43
N LEU A 206 -18.00 3.42 8.95
CA LEU A 206 -19.13 3.75 8.08
C LEU A 206 -20.12 4.62 8.87
N PRO A 207 -20.68 5.66 8.27
CA PRO A 207 -21.77 6.42 8.91
C PRO A 207 -22.94 5.48 9.19
N ASN A 208 -23.59 5.68 10.35
CA ASN A 208 -24.82 4.99 10.74
C ASN A 208 -25.90 5.23 9.72
#